data_10530583cfeaa96f3f8d48756377f727
#
_entry.id   10530583cfeaa96f3f8d48756377f727
#
_cell.length_a   1.000
_cell.length_b   1.000
_cell.length_c   1.000
_cell.angle_alpha   90.00
_cell.angle_beta   90.00
_cell.angle_gamma   90.00
#
_symmetry.space_group_name_H-M   'P 1'
#
loop_
_entity.id
_entity.type
_entity.pdbx_description
1 polymer ?
#
loop_
_entity_poly.entity_id
_entity_poly.type
_entity_poly.pdbx_seq_one_letter_code
_entity_poly.pdbx_strand_id
1 'polypeptide(L)'
;MGKQKIIIGINSGAEYIILDELGRGGQGRVFSVYGGKYAFKLIGKKSSKKAQLLTRKISYIKTRPLEDLPISKPIEQVEGEALGYIMEIATDMIPMQLLIKPEGDFLEWWNQTGGLKKRLLILRKVANTLKTLHSRGLVYGDFSFSNIFVSEEKDYSEIFFIDTDNITHDSKIGTAVYTPGYAAPEIIQTEDHQASSGYDTYTDIYSFAIIAYQLLTLNHPFIGDYVNDGDPELEEKAYLGEIPWVNHSSDDINNTQSGIPSSLTISKKMMEAFQKTFEPGIIDSRSRVTTGKWMEILSGAIDALIECPNTSCGKDFFFNKELTCPFCEQKSNYVGFADIHPLVKPILDDVKYNYSVGLENVQNIGSIISRKIISPDKYLVFYEDDFLLNASNRELFKIKIKDDSILIKGIGLKKVSIISNKKFKQSVDISSEVKGTFKGDFIIFFDDLKNYQRILKIKKYTT
;
A
#
# COMPACT_ATOMS: atom_id res chain seq x y z
N MET A 1 13.40 -8.37 43.46
CA MET A 1 12.41 -8.84 42.44
C MET A 1 11.16 -7.97 42.55
N GLY A 2 10.92 -7.08 41.60
CA GLY A 2 9.68 -6.27 41.57
C GLY A 2 8.48 -7.19 41.45
N LYS A 3 7.38 -6.90 42.17
CA LYS A 3 6.12 -7.64 42.04
C LYS A 3 5.67 -7.57 40.56
N GLN A 4 5.62 -8.70 39.87
CA GLN A 4 5.02 -8.79 38.54
C GLN A 4 3.58 -8.30 38.63
N LYS A 5 3.23 -7.34 37.79
CA LYS A 5 1.86 -6.80 37.76
C LYS A 5 0.99 -7.70 36.89
N ILE A 6 0.06 -8.38 37.49
CA ILE A 6 -0.92 -9.23 36.82
C ILE A 6 -2.22 -8.45 36.66
N ILE A 7 -2.82 -8.53 35.48
CA ILE A 7 -4.18 -8.05 35.21
C ILE A 7 -5.03 -9.21 34.66
N ILE A 8 -6.34 -9.13 34.88
CA ILE A 8 -7.28 -10.20 34.54
C ILE A 8 -8.22 -9.69 33.44
N GLY A 9 -8.43 -10.50 32.41
CA GLY A 9 -9.40 -10.23 31.36
C GLY A 9 -10.84 -10.42 31.85
N ILE A 10 -11.72 -9.44 31.55
CA ILE A 10 -13.12 -9.48 32.06
C ILE A 10 -13.91 -10.64 31.43
N ASN A 11 -13.68 -10.98 30.17
CA ASN A 11 -14.50 -11.96 29.47
C ASN A 11 -13.93 -13.38 29.59
N SER A 12 -12.60 -13.50 29.54
CA SER A 12 -11.91 -14.80 29.54
C SER A 12 -11.51 -15.29 30.93
N GLY A 13 -11.36 -14.38 31.91
CA GLY A 13 -10.72 -14.66 33.19
C GLY A 13 -9.21 -14.94 33.07
N ALA A 14 -8.62 -14.73 31.90
CA ALA A 14 -7.21 -14.99 31.68
C ALA A 14 -6.32 -14.00 32.43
N GLU A 15 -5.22 -14.51 32.96
CA GLU A 15 -4.18 -13.69 33.62
C GLU A 15 -3.15 -13.21 32.59
N TYR A 16 -2.91 -11.91 32.58
CA TYR A 16 -1.92 -11.25 31.73
C TYR A 16 -0.83 -10.63 32.60
N ILE A 17 0.40 -11.14 32.48
CA ILE A 17 1.56 -10.63 33.19
C ILE A 17 2.12 -9.45 32.39
N ILE A 18 2.07 -8.26 32.99
CA ILE A 18 2.55 -7.02 32.39
C ILE A 18 4.08 -6.95 32.53
N LEU A 19 4.75 -6.64 31.44
CA LEU A 19 6.20 -6.45 31.37
C LEU A 19 6.55 -4.98 31.13
N ASP A 20 7.32 -4.70 30.11
CA ASP A 20 7.90 -3.39 29.82
C ASP A 20 6.90 -2.43 29.15
N GLU A 21 7.09 -1.13 29.41
CA GLU A 21 6.35 -0.10 28.68
C GLU A 21 6.90 0.01 27.26
N LEU A 22 6.05 -0.25 26.27
CA LEU A 22 6.37 -0.17 24.84
C LEU A 22 6.23 1.26 24.30
N GLY A 23 5.33 2.04 24.87
CA GLY A 23 5.08 3.40 24.42
C GLY A 23 4.10 4.17 25.30
N ARG A 24 4.15 5.51 25.15
CA ARG A 24 3.28 6.46 25.85
C ARG A 24 2.84 7.55 24.88
N GLY A 25 1.55 7.82 24.81
CA GLY A 25 0.96 8.88 24.01
C GLY A 25 -0.17 9.60 24.72
N GLY A 26 -0.80 10.56 24.06
CA GLY A 26 -1.93 11.32 24.60
C GLY A 26 -3.15 10.47 24.96
N GLN A 27 -3.28 9.29 24.33
CA GLN A 27 -4.40 8.37 24.55
C GLN A 27 -4.10 7.28 25.59
N GLY A 28 -2.86 7.19 26.15
CA GLY A 28 -2.53 6.20 27.18
C GLY A 28 -1.11 5.67 27.12
N ARG A 29 -0.91 4.54 27.81
CA ARG A 29 0.37 3.82 27.89
C ARG A 29 0.18 2.39 27.42
N VAL A 30 1.11 1.89 26.63
CA VAL A 30 1.09 0.53 26.11
C VAL A 30 2.20 -0.28 26.77
N PHE A 31 1.89 -1.47 27.23
CA PHE A 31 2.81 -2.39 27.87
C PHE A 31 2.82 -3.73 27.14
N SER A 32 3.98 -4.36 27.05
CA SER A 32 4.08 -5.74 26.58
C SER A 32 3.48 -6.70 27.61
N VAL A 33 2.97 -7.81 27.13
CA VAL A 33 2.45 -8.91 27.94
C VAL A 33 3.35 -10.14 27.74
N TYR A 34 3.57 -10.88 28.82
CA TYR A 34 4.35 -12.11 28.77
C TYR A 34 3.84 -13.06 27.67
N GLY A 35 4.75 -13.67 26.93
CA GLY A 35 4.43 -14.52 25.77
C GLY A 35 4.49 -13.79 24.43
N GLY A 36 4.67 -12.46 24.38
CA GLY A 36 4.99 -11.67 23.18
C GLY A 36 3.85 -11.53 22.15
N LYS A 37 2.68 -12.12 22.40
CA LYS A 37 1.55 -12.09 21.48
C LYS A 37 0.61 -10.90 21.70
N TYR A 38 0.56 -10.37 22.91
CA TYR A 38 -0.39 -9.36 23.33
C TYR A 38 0.29 -8.12 23.92
N ALA A 39 -0.43 -7.01 23.86
CA ALA A 39 -0.11 -5.78 24.58
C ALA A 39 -1.30 -5.35 25.44
N PHE A 40 -1.01 -4.61 26.49
CA PHE A 40 -2.01 -3.98 27.36
C PHE A 40 -1.98 -2.47 27.14
N LYS A 41 -3.05 -1.87 26.65
CA LYS A 41 -3.22 -0.41 26.57
C LYS A 41 -3.94 0.09 27.81
N LEU A 42 -3.24 0.86 28.64
CA LEU A 42 -3.77 1.52 29.83
C LEU A 42 -4.15 2.96 29.48
N ILE A 43 -5.43 3.31 29.57
CA ILE A 43 -5.97 4.63 29.17
C ILE A 43 -6.22 5.52 30.40
N GLY A 44 -6.55 4.93 31.55
CA GLY A 44 -6.82 5.68 32.75
C GLY A 44 -7.50 4.87 33.85
N LYS A 45 -8.40 5.53 34.61
CA LYS A 45 -9.23 4.90 35.64
C LYS A 45 -10.69 4.77 35.20
N LYS A 46 -11.35 3.69 35.58
CA LYS A 46 -12.76 3.41 35.23
C LYS A 46 -13.76 4.43 35.79
N SER A 47 -13.38 5.15 36.85
CA SER A 47 -14.21 6.20 37.45
C SER A 47 -14.35 7.48 36.61
N SER A 48 -13.61 7.62 35.52
CA SER A 48 -13.64 8.82 34.67
C SER A 48 -14.84 8.82 33.72
N LYS A 49 -15.37 10.02 33.37
CA LYS A 49 -16.41 10.16 32.32
C LYS A 49 -15.95 9.58 30.98
N LYS A 50 -14.63 9.64 30.68
CA LYS A 50 -14.01 9.03 29.50
C LYS A 50 -14.14 7.51 29.48
N ALA A 51 -14.24 6.85 30.65
CA ALA A 51 -14.33 5.41 30.76
C ALA A 51 -15.57 4.81 30.06
N GLN A 52 -16.72 5.42 30.26
CA GLN A 52 -17.97 4.93 29.65
C GLN A 52 -17.93 5.04 28.12
N LEU A 53 -17.40 6.14 27.61
CA LEU A 53 -17.26 6.34 26.17
C LEU A 53 -16.31 5.32 25.55
N LEU A 54 -15.14 5.10 26.18
CA LEU A 54 -14.17 4.11 25.72
C LEU A 54 -14.73 2.68 25.77
N THR A 55 -15.41 2.31 26.85
CA THR A 55 -16.06 0.99 26.96
C THR A 55 -17.03 0.77 25.81
N ARG A 56 -17.82 1.77 25.45
CA ARG A 56 -18.73 1.71 24.29
C ARG A 56 -17.95 1.55 22.98
N LYS A 57 -16.89 2.33 22.77
CA LYS A 57 -16.03 2.24 21.58
C LYS A 57 -15.41 0.85 21.44
N ILE A 58 -14.80 0.32 22.51
CA ILE A 58 -14.19 -1.03 22.49
C ILE A 58 -15.24 -2.10 22.19
N SER A 59 -16.41 -2.03 22.87
CA SER A 59 -17.49 -2.97 22.62
C SER A 59 -17.99 -2.89 21.16
N TYR A 60 -18.06 -1.68 20.61
CA TYR A 60 -18.43 -1.47 19.22
C TYR A 60 -17.42 -2.11 18.26
N ILE A 61 -16.13 -1.85 18.43
CA ILE A 61 -15.06 -2.36 17.54
C ILE A 61 -15.00 -3.90 17.59
N LYS A 62 -15.15 -4.48 18.79
CA LYS A 62 -15.16 -5.95 18.97
C LYS A 62 -16.23 -6.66 18.15
N THR A 63 -17.35 -5.99 17.88
CA THR A 63 -18.46 -6.57 17.10
C THR A 63 -18.32 -6.37 15.60
N ARG A 64 -17.27 -5.68 15.12
CA ARG A 64 -17.05 -5.45 13.70
C ARG A 64 -16.25 -6.61 13.07
N PRO A 65 -16.53 -6.97 11.82
CA PRO A 65 -15.78 -7.99 11.09
C PRO A 65 -14.43 -7.40 10.63
N LEU A 66 -13.42 -7.46 11.49
CA LEU A 66 -12.08 -6.91 11.27
C LEU A 66 -10.99 -7.99 11.29
N GLU A 67 -11.35 -9.27 11.41
CA GLU A 67 -10.42 -10.40 11.58
C GLU A 67 -9.53 -10.65 10.37
N ASP A 68 -9.97 -10.25 9.19
CA ASP A 68 -9.26 -10.39 7.91
C ASP A 68 -8.37 -9.17 7.59
N LEU A 69 -8.32 -8.17 8.47
CA LEU A 69 -7.54 -6.96 8.28
C LEU A 69 -6.30 -6.95 9.19
N PRO A 70 -5.17 -6.38 8.74
CA PRO A 70 -3.96 -6.23 9.54
C PRO A 70 -4.13 -5.09 10.56
N ILE A 71 -4.98 -5.28 11.55
CA ILE A 71 -5.41 -4.26 12.50
C ILE A 71 -5.31 -4.80 13.93
N SER A 72 -4.69 -4.04 14.84
CA SER A 72 -4.66 -4.33 16.27
C SER A 72 -6.05 -4.17 16.88
N LYS A 73 -6.80 -5.25 16.93
CA LYS A 73 -8.16 -5.27 17.45
C LYS A 73 -8.18 -5.41 18.97
N PRO A 74 -9.02 -4.62 19.71
CA PRO A 74 -9.25 -4.86 21.11
C PRO A 74 -9.83 -6.27 21.35
N ILE A 75 -9.13 -7.07 22.15
CA ILE A 75 -9.55 -8.44 22.48
C ILE A 75 -10.54 -8.42 23.65
N GLU A 76 -10.13 -7.83 24.77
CA GLU A 76 -10.98 -7.70 25.95
C GLU A 76 -10.52 -6.58 26.87
N GLN A 77 -11.44 -6.08 27.68
CA GLN A 77 -11.13 -5.16 28.77
C GLN A 77 -10.60 -5.92 29.99
N VAL A 78 -9.93 -5.19 30.88
CA VAL A 78 -9.36 -5.76 32.11
C VAL A 78 -10.21 -5.46 33.33
N GLU A 79 -10.13 -6.33 34.36
CA GLU A 79 -10.77 -6.15 35.65
C GLU A 79 -10.11 -5.03 36.48
N GLY A 80 -10.74 -4.69 37.60
CA GLY A 80 -10.24 -3.72 38.59
C GLY A 80 -10.48 -2.25 38.18
N GLU A 81 -9.73 -1.33 38.79
CA GLU A 81 -9.88 0.12 38.62
C GLU A 81 -9.25 0.67 37.35
N ALA A 82 -8.35 -0.09 36.72
CA ALA A 82 -7.67 0.32 35.50
C ALA A 82 -8.65 0.31 34.32
N LEU A 83 -8.70 1.41 33.60
CA LEU A 83 -9.38 1.49 32.31
C LEU A 83 -8.37 1.14 31.22
N GLY A 84 -8.53 -0.01 30.61
CA GLY A 84 -7.64 -0.49 29.56
C GLY A 84 -8.15 -1.77 28.92
N TYR A 85 -7.44 -2.23 27.92
CA TYR A 85 -7.78 -3.42 27.16
C TYR A 85 -6.53 -4.17 26.68
N ILE A 86 -6.72 -5.46 26.42
CA ILE A 86 -5.75 -6.33 25.76
C ILE A 86 -5.97 -6.23 24.26
N MET A 87 -4.89 -6.19 23.51
CA MET A 87 -4.86 -6.14 22.03
C MET A 87 -3.74 -7.01 21.47
N GLU A 88 -3.81 -7.33 20.18
CA GLU A 88 -2.70 -7.96 19.48
C GLU A 88 -1.53 -6.97 19.31
N ILE A 89 -0.30 -7.48 19.33
CA ILE A 89 0.92 -6.72 19.11
C ILE A 89 1.48 -7.06 17.73
N ALA A 90 2.04 -6.04 17.06
CA ALA A 90 2.86 -6.24 15.88
C ALA A 90 4.20 -6.87 16.29
N THR A 91 4.53 -8.04 15.76
CA THR A 91 5.82 -8.71 15.95
C THR A 91 6.66 -8.57 14.69
N ASP A 92 7.98 -8.40 14.86
CA ASP A 92 8.94 -8.25 13.75
C ASP A 92 8.60 -7.07 12.80
N MET A 93 8.07 -6.00 13.40
CA MET A 93 7.65 -4.79 12.70
C MET A 93 8.20 -3.53 13.37
N ILE A 94 8.45 -2.51 12.57
CA ILE A 94 8.91 -1.19 13.01
C ILE A 94 7.84 -0.13 12.70
N PRO A 95 7.80 0.99 13.45
CA PRO A 95 6.95 2.12 13.10
C PRO A 95 7.27 2.63 11.68
N MET A 96 6.24 2.80 10.84
CA MET A 96 6.42 3.28 9.46
C MET A 96 7.11 4.65 9.40
N GLN A 97 7.02 5.45 10.46
CA GLN A 97 7.72 6.72 10.61
C GLN A 97 9.24 6.62 10.42
N LEU A 98 9.86 5.47 10.71
CA LEU A 98 11.29 5.26 10.48
C LEU A 98 11.66 5.23 8.98
N LEU A 99 10.71 4.96 8.09
CA LEU A 99 10.93 5.00 6.64
C LEU A 99 10.96 6.42 6.06
N ILE A 100 10.75 7.46 6.87
CA ILE A 100 10.86 8.87 6.46
C ILE A 100 11.96 9.63 7.22
N LYS A 101 12.77 8.91 8.02
CA LYS A 101 13.87 9.49 8.80
C LYS A 101 15.19 8.90 8.35
N PRO A 102 15.87 9.51 7.35
CA PRO A 102 17.17 9.04 6.89
C PRO A 102 18.19 9.01 8.02
N GLU A 103 18.96 7.93 8.09
CA GLU A 103 20.08 7.76 9.02
C GLU A 103 21.35 7.41 8.25
N GLY A 104 22.47 8.08 8.56
CA GLY A 104 23.75 7.85 7.90
C GLY A 104 23.78 8.25 6.43
N ASP A 105 24.36 7.40 5.56
CA ASP A 105 24.35 7.63 4.11
C ASP A 105 22.96 7.42 3.53
N PHE A 106 22.45 8.43 2.86
CA PHE A 106 21.09 8.44 2.33
C PHE A 106 20.82 7.28 1.34
N LEU A 107 21.75 7.02 0.44
CA LEU A 107 21.56 6.00 -0.59
C LEU A 107 21.61 4.59 -0.01
N GLU A 108 22.47 4.37 0.97
CA GLU A 108 22.56 3.12 1.71
C GLU A 108 21.29 2.88 2.52
N TRP A 109 20.87 3.87 3.31
CA TRP A 109 19.62 3.80 4.08
C TRP A 109 18.40 3.53 3.19
N TRP A 110 18.28 4.22 2.05
CA TRP A 110 17.19 4.03 1.11
C TRP A 110 17.13 2.58 0.61
N ASN A 111 18.28 2.00 0.27
CA ASN A 111 18.36 0.62 -0.20
C ASN A 111 18.07 -0.39 0.93
N GLN A 112 18.60 -0.16 2.14
CA GLN A 112 18.38 -1.01 3.30
C GLN A 112 16.93 -1.01 3.77
N THR A 113 16.22 0.11 3.59
CA THR A 113 14.80 0.22 3.88
C THR A 113 13.88 -0.22 2.74
N GLY A 114 14.41 -0.86 1.69
CA GLY A 114 13.64 -1.48 0.59
C GLY A 114 13.24 -0.53 -0.54
N GLY A 115 13.80 0.68 -0.59
CA GLY A 115 13.69 1.60 -1.71
C GLY A 115 12.26 1.99 -2.10
N LEU A 116 12.08 2.33 -3.38
CA LEU A 116 10.80 2.77 -3.94
C LEU A 116 9.76 1.64 -3.96
N LYS A 117 10.17 0.44 -4.38
CA LYS A 117 9.27 -0.71 -4.53
C LYS A 117 8.56 -1.07 -3.22
N LYS A 118 9.32 -1.19 -2.12
CA LYS A 118 8.74 -1.49 -0.79
C LYS A 118 7.75 -0.42 -0.36
N ARG A 119 8.08 0.86 -0.56
CA ARG A 119 7.18 1.99 -0.22
C ARG A 119 5.87 1.94 -0.98
N LEU A 120 5.91 1.68 -2.28
CA LEU A 120 4.70 1.51 -3.11
C LEU A 120 3.88 0.29 -2.69
N LEU A 121 4.52 -0.83 -2.36
CA LEU A 121 3.84 -2.04 -1.87
C LEU A 121 3.14 -1.79 -0.52
N ILE A 122 3.81 -1.12 0.41
CA ILE A 122 3.23 -0.70 1.70
C ILE A 122 2.00 0.18 1.44
N LEU A 123 2.14 1.24 0.64
CA LEU A 123 1.04 2.15 0.34
C LEU A 123 -0.16 1.43 -0.32
N ARG A 124 0.10 0.48 -1.22
CA ARG A 124 -0.96 -0.34 -1.82
C ARG A 124 -1.71 -1.15 -0.77
N LYS A 125 -1.00 -1.79 0.17
CA LYS A 125 -1.61 -2.55 1.27
C LYS A 125 -2.40 -1.63 2.21
N VAL A 126 -1.86 -0.47 2.54
CA VAL A 126 -2.55 0.56 3.34
C VAL A 126 -3.84 1.00 2.64
N ALA A 127 -3.79 1.36 1.36
CA ALA A 127 -4.96 1.74 0.58
C ALA A 127 -6.02 0.62 0.52
N ASN A 128 -5.59 -0.65 0.39
CA ASN A 128 -6.49 -1.80 0.39
C ASN A 128 -7.17 -2.02 1.75
N THR A 129 -6.44 -1.85 2.85
CA THR A 129 -7.00 -1.95 4.21
C THR A 129 -8.04 -0.86 4.46
N LEU A 130 -7.73 0.40 4.11
CA LEU A 130 -8.69 1.51 4.20
C LEU A 130 -9.89 1.30 3.28
N LYS A 131 -9.69 0.85 2.04
CA LYS A 131 -10.78 0.50 1.11
C LYS A 131 -11.73 -0.52 1.75
N THR A 132 -11.19 -1.54 2.40
CA THR A 132 -11.99 -2.58 3.04
C THR A 132 -12.75 -2.04 4.25
N LEU A 133 -12.13 -1.21 5.09
CA LEU A 133 -12.81 -0.50 6.18
C LEU A 133 -13.96 0.36 5.64
N HIS A 134 -13.68 1.21 4.65
CA HIS A 134 -14.67 2.09 4.03
C HIS A 134 -15.84 1.33 3.41
N SER A 135 -15.58 0.18 2.77
CA SER A 135 -16.64 -0.67 2.20
C SER A 135 -17.56 -1.30 3.27
N ARG A 136 -17.10 -1.35 4.53
CA ARG A 136 -17.87 -1.80 5.71
C ARG A 136 -18.55 -0.64 6.45
N GLY A 137 -18.49 0.58 5.89
CA GLY A 137 -19.00 1.79 6.53
C GLY A 137 -18.18 2.23 7.76
N LEU A 138 -16.91 1.83 7.83
CA LEU A 138 -16.01 2.15 8.94
C LEU A 138 -14.95 3.15 8.49
N VAL A 139 -14.62 4.08 9.39
CA VAL A 139 -13.58 5.09 9.23
C VAL A 139 -12.52 4.85 10.29
N TYR A 140 -11.25 4.94 9.92
CA TYR A 140 -10.16 4.73 10.87
C TYR A 140 -10.02 5.91 11.85
N GLY A 141 -10.13 7.13 11.33
CA GLY A 141 -10.15 8.38 12.11
C GLY A 141 -8.75 8.98 12.24
N ASP A 142 -8.02 8.75 13.33
CA ASP A 142 -6.69 9.34 13.58
C ASP A 142 -5.59 8.60 12.77
N PHE A 143 -5.57 8.82 11.44
CA PHE A 143 -4.66 8.13 10.54
C PHE A 143 -3.34 8.91 10.39
N SER A 144 -2.24 8.34 10.92
CA SER A 144 -0.90 8.97 10.91
C SER A 144 0.21 7.91 10.82
N PHE A 145 1.45 8.33 10.55
CA PHE A 145 2.61 7.44 10.53
C PHE A 145 2.84 6.67 11.84
N SER A 146 2.51 7.27 12.98
CA SER A 146 2.69 6.67 14.30
C SER A 146 1.77 5.47 14.52
N ASN A 147 0.67 5.38 13.76
CA ASN A 147 -0.36 4.37 13.92
C ASN A 147 -0.21 3.21 12.92
N ILE A 148 0.87 3.18 12.13
CA ILE A 148 1.15 2.13 11.15
C ILE A 148 2.52 1.52 11.44
N PHE A 149 2.55 0.20 11.56
CA PHE A 149 3.77 -0.60 11.62
C PHE A 149 3.98 -1.33 10.30
N VAL A 150 5.25 -1.57 9.95
CA VAL A 150 5.65 -2.22 8.71
C VAL A 150 6.76 -3.23 8.98
N SER A 151 6.89 -4.25 8.13
CA SER A 151 8.01 -5.20 8.22
C SER A 151 9.34 -4.47 8.24
N GLU A 152 10.23 -4.85 9.13
CA GLU A 152 11.59 -4.30 9.20
C GLU A 152 12.40 -4.72 7.97
N GLU A 153 12.40 -5.99 7.62
CA GLU A 153 13.16 -6.54 6.50
C GLU A 153 12.76 -5.89 5.16
N LYS A 154 13.78 -5.51 4.37
CA LYS A 154 13.64 -4.76 3.13
C LYS A 154 12.77 -5.44 2.05
N ASP A 155 12.77 -6.78 2.02
CA ASP A 155 12.09 -7.57 1.01
C ASP A 155 10.62 -7.88 1.34
N TYR A 156 10.19 -7.51 2.56
CA TYR A 156 8.82 -7.67 3.02
C TYR A 156 8.11 -6.32 3.14
N SER A 157 6.83 -6.31 2.89
CA SER A 157 5.99 -5.09 2.92
C SER A 157 4.71 -5.29 3.72
N GLU A 158 4.75 -6.17 4.75
CA GLU A 158 3.60 -6.34 5.62
C GLU A 158 3.32 -5.05 6.40
N ILE A 159 2.05 -4.83 6.72
CA ILE A 159 1.58 -3.66 7.45
C ILE A 159 0.76 -4.11 8.64
N PHE A 160 0.67 -3.28 9.66
CA PHE A 160 -0.20 -3.51 10.81
C PHE A 160 -0.64 -2.18 11.40
N PHE A 161 -1.95 -1.96 11.49
CA PHE A 161 -2.52 -0.74 12.07
C PHE A 161 -2.72 -0.91 13.56
N ILE A 162 -2.28 0.07 14.34
CA ILE A 162 -2.47 0.14 15.78
C ILE A 162 -3.43 1.29 16.13
N ASP A 163 -3.75 1.44 17.39
CA ASP A 163 -4.59 2.57 17.89
C ASP A 163 -5.99 2.63 17.30
N THR A 164 -6.60 1.47 17.17
CA THR A 164 -7.88 1.24 16.50
C THR A 164 -9.12 1.64 17.32
N ASP A 165 -8.95 2.15 18.54
CA ASP A 165 -10.04 2.65 19.39
C ASP A 165 -10.71 3.94 18.85
N ASN A 166 -10.17 4.53 17.78
CA ASN A 166 -10.81 5.62 17.04
C ASN A 166 -11.67 5.16 15.87
N ILE A 167 -11.63 3.88 15.49
CA ILE A 167 -12.49 3.35 14.42
C ILE A 167 -13.96 3.58 14.78
N THR A 168 -14.68 4.20 13.86
CA THR A 168 -16.08 4.57 14.01
C THR A 168 -16.87 4.31 12.73
N HIS A 169 -18.19 4.50 12.78
CA HIS A 169 -18.98 4.58 11.56
C HIS A 169 -18.66 5.86 10.79
N ASP A 170 -18.83 5.81 9.50
CA ASP A 170 -18.94 6.97 8.63
C ASP A 170 -20.21 7.76 9.00
N SER A 171 -20.18 8.36 10.17
CA SER A 171 -21.24 9.21 10.68
C SER A 171 -20.60 10.26 11.59
N LYS A 172 -20.89 11.49 11.31
CA LYS A 172 -20.37 12.71 11.92
C LYS A 172 -20.62 12.83 13.45
N ILE A 173 -20.51 11.76 14.22
CA ILE A 173 -20.79 11.73 15.66
C ILE A 173 -19.49 11.37 16.40
N GLY A 174 -18.85 12.36 17.02
CA GLY A 174 -17.72 12.15 17.92
C GLY A 174 -16.83 13.39 18.07
N THR A 175 -16.07 13.45 19.16
CA THR A 175 -14.97 14.41 19.30
C THR A 175 -13.81 13.92 18.44
N ALA A 176 -13.40 14.73 17.48
CA ALA A 176 -12.23 14.44 16.67
C ALA A 176 -10.96 14.49 17.53
N VAL A 177 -10.25 13.36 17.62
CA VAL A 177 -8.87 13.32 18.08
C VAL A 177 -8.02 13.18 16.83
N TYR A 178 -7.08 14.05 16.59
CA TYR A 178 -6.25 14.01 15.40
C TYR A 178 -4.79 14.28 15.71
N THR A 179 -3.94 13.77 14.86
CA THR A 179 -2.50 14.04 14.87
C THR A 179 -2.22 15.28 14.00
N PRO A 180 -1.63 16.37 14.53
CA PRO A 180 -1.27 17.55 13.73
C PRO A 180 -0.50 17.16 12.46
N GLY A 181 -0.79 17.86 11.35
CA GLY A 181 -0.19 17.62 10.04
C GLY A 181 -0.82 16.47 9.24
N TYR A 182 -1.70 15.65 9.81
CA TYR A 182 -2.36 14.56 9.08
C TYR A 182 -3.87 14.76 8.93
N ALA A 183 -4.47 15.59 9.78
CA ALA A 183 -5.91 15.83 9.75
C ALA A 183 -6.32 16.63 8.50
N ALA A 184 -7.47 16.28 7.95
CA ALA A 184 -8.07 17.07 6.88
C ALA A 184 -8.49 18.46 7.38
N PRO A 185 -8.41 19.52 6.55
CA PRO A 185 -8.72 20.89 6.95
C PRO A 185 -10.09 21.05 7.60
N GLU A 186 -11.11 20.32 7.12
CA GLU A 186 -12.45 20.34 7.69
C GLU A 186 -12.53 19.77 9.13
N ILE A 187 -11.56 18.98 9.55
CA ILE A 187 -11.45 18.51 10.93
C ILE A 187 -10.83 19.58 11.81
N ILE A 188 -9.78 20.27 11.31
CA ILE A 188 -9.06 21.31 12.05
C ILE A 188 -9.96 22.54 12.24
N GLN A 189 -10.70 22.95 11.21
CA GLN A 189 -11.59 24.13 11.21
C GLN A 189 -12.76 24.02 12.18
N THR A 190 -13.09 22.83 12.63
CA THR A 190 -14.19 22.61 13.57
C THR A 190 -13.79 22.71 15.04
N GLU A 191 -12.79 23.51 15.36
CA GLU A 191 -12.28 23.72 16.73
C GLU A 191 -13.32 24.22 17.75
N ASP A 192 -14.47 24.63 17.35
CA ASP A 192 -15.64 24.72 18.24
C ASP A 192 -16.18 23.33 18.59
N HIS A 193 -15.31 22.50 19.09
CA HIS A 193 -15.27 21.12 19.55
C HIS A 193 -16.59 20.44 20.00
N GLN A 194 -17.72 21.03 19.77
CA GLN A 194 -19.05 20.51 20.07
C GLN A 194 -19.91 20.25 18.84
N ALA A 195 -19.54 20.77 17.69
CA ALA A 195 -20.21 20.48 16.44
C ALA A 195 -19.48 19.32 15.76
N SER A 196 -20.09 18.22 15.73
CA SER A 196 -19.85 16.94 15.10
C SER A 196 -19.39 16.99 13.63
N SER A 197 -18.21 17.50 13.32
CA SER A 197 -17.56 17.07 12.09
C SER A 197 -16.82 15.80 12.43
N GLY A 198 -17.54 14.72 12.42
CA GLY A 198 -16.96 13.44 12.60
C GLY A 198 -16.06 13.12 11.41
N TYR A 199 -15.17 12.20 11.66
CA TYR A 199 -14.44 11.54 10.60
C TYR A 199 -15.39 10.90 9.60
N ASP A 200 -15.04 11.01 8.34
CA ASP A 200 -15.66 10.29 7.25
C ASP A 200 -14.58 9.60 6.39
N THR A 201 -14.98 8.89 5.38
CA THR A 201 -14.03 8.19 4.49
C THR A 201 -13.13 9.18 3.75
N TYR A 202 -13.56 10.42 3.51
CA TYR A 202 -12.76 11.44 2.84
C TYR A 202 -11.68 12.02 3.74
N THR A 203 -11.88 12.04 5.07
CA THR A 203 -10.84 12.47 6.02
C THR A 203 -9.71 11.45 6.08
N ASP A 204 -10.01 10.13 6.11
CA ASP A 204 -8.99 9.08 6.00
C ASP A 204 -8.23 9.15 4.67
N ILE A 205 -8.93 9.45 3.56
CA ILE A 205 -8.31 9.61 2.23
C ILE A 205 -7.30 10.76 2.22
N TYR A 206 -7.62 11.89 2.87
CA TYR A 206 -6.71 13.02 2.98
C TYR A 206 -5.45 12.63 3.76
N SER A 207 -5.61 12.06 4.95
CA SER A 207 -4.49 11.61 5.78
C SER A 207 -3.64 10.57 5.05
N PHE A 208 -4.27 9.65 4.31
CA PHE A 208 -3.56 8.68 3.46
C PHE A 208 -2.71 9.39 2.39
N ALA A 209 -3.24 10.42 1.74
CA ALA A 209 -2.50 11.16 0.72
C ALA A 209 -1.29 11.91 1.31
N ILE A 210 -1.42 12.52 2.51
CA ILE A 210 -0.30 13.10 3.25
C ILE A 210 0.79 12.05 3.49
N ILE A 211 0.42 10.90 4.06
CA ILE A 211 1.34 9.80 4.35
C ILE A 211 2.00 9.28 3.07
N ALA A 212 1.23 9.08 2.01
CA ALA A 212 1.73 8.58 0.74
C ALA A 212 2.77 9.52 0.12
N TYR A 213 2.47 10.82 0.08
CA TYR A 213 3.39 11.81 -0.44
C TYR A 213 4.67 11.86 0.40
N GLN A 214 4.54 11.94 1.72
CA GLN A 214 5.67 12.04 2.64
C GLN A 214 6.54 10.76 2.62
N LEU A 215 5.96 9.57 2.50
CA LEU A 215 6.71 8.32 2.40
C LEU A 215 7.55 8.24 1.11
N LEU A 216 7.10 8.87 0.03
CA LEU A 216 7.75 8.83 -1.27
C LEU A 216 8.78 9.95 -1.46
N THR A 217 8.55 11.12 -0.87
CA THR A 217 9.40 12.30 -1.07
C THR A 217 10.20 12.69 0.16
N LEU A 218 9.88 12.15 1.33
CA LEU A 218 10.39 12.51 2.67
C LEU A 218 9.99 13.93 3.11
N ASN A 219 9.14 14.60 2.36
CA ASN A 219 8.63 15.94 2.66
C ASN A 219 7.14 15.88 2.97
N HIS A 220 6.70 16.68 3.93
CA HIS A 220 5.28 16.92 4.12
C HIS A 220 4.73 17.74 2.93
N PRO A 221 3.58 17.36 2.31
CA PRO A 221 3.11 18.02 1.09
C PRO A 221 2.79 19.51 1.23
N PHE A 222 2.52 20.00 2.44
CA PHE A 222 2.19 21.40 2.69
C PHE A 222 3.33 22.19 3.35
N ILE A 223 4.45 21.56 3.71
CA ILE A 223 5.60 22.22 4.35
C ILE A 223 6.72 22.33 3.32
N GLY A 224 6.69 23.39 2.53
CA GLY A 224 7.73 23.76 1.58
C GLY A 224 8.64 24.87 2.11
N ASP A 225 9.46 25.44 1.20
CA ASP A 225 10.45 26.43 1.60
C ASP A 225 9.80 27.71 2.15
N TYR A 226 8.67 28.16 1.58
CA TYR A 226 7.92 29.33 2.05
C TYR A 226 7.42 29.16 3.50
N VAL A 227 6.97 27.97 3.87
CA VAL A 227 6.51 27.69 5.24
C VAL A 227 7.68 27.53 6.19
N ASN A 228 8.75 26.83 5.77
CA ASN A 228 9.94 26.58 6.59
C ASN A 228 10.71 27.87 6.94
N ASP A 229 10.79 28.80 5.98
CA ASP A 229 11.54 30.05 6.12
C ASP A 229 10.72 31.19 6.75
N GLY A 230 9.42 30.95 6.94
CA GLY A 230 8.48 31.96 7.41
C GLY A 230 8.15 31.88 8.90
N ASP A 231 7.13 32.62 9.30
CA ASP A 231 6.66 32.66 10.69
C ASP A 231 5.95 31.33 11.08
N PRO A 232 5.99 30.90 12.35
CA PRO A 232 5.34 29.67 12.82
C PRO A 232 3.84 29.56 12.49
N GLU A 233 3.13 30.68 12.36
CA GLU A 233 1.73 30.73 11.97
C GLU A 233 1.47 30.18 10.56
N LEU A 234 2.50 30.18 9.69
CA LEU A 234 2.36 29.63 8.33
C LEU A 234 2.18 28.11 8.34
N GLU A 235 2.72 27.42 9.34
CA GLU A 235 2.52 25.98 9.49
C GLU A 235 1.05 25.65 9.75
N GLU A 236 0.38 26.40 10.63
CA GLU A 236 -1.05 26.22 10.88
C GLU A 236 -1.88 26.52 9.63
N LYS A 237 -1.57 27.61 8.91
CA LYS A 237 -2.22 27.94 7.63
C LYS A 237 -2.00 26.88 6.56
N ALA A 238 -0.81 26.30 6.51
CA ALA A 238 -0.48 25.20 5.61
C ALA A 238 -1.35 23.96 5.89
N TYR A 239 -1.52 23.58 7.16
CA TYR A 239 -2.38 22.47 7.56
C TYR A 239 -3.86 22.72 7.29
N LEU A 240 -4.29 23.98 7.32
CA LEU A 240 -5.63 24.39 6.92
C LEU A 240 -5.84 24.42 5.40
N GLY A 241 -4.78 24.21 4.60
CA GLY A 241 -4.83 24.27 3.15
C GLY A 241 -4.93 25.70 2.59
N GLU A 242 -4.61 26.71 3.39
CA GLU A 242 -4.58 28.12 2.99
C GLU A 242 -3.30 28.48 2.21
N ILE A 243 -2.27 27.64 2.31
CA ILE A 243 -1.02 27.75 1.56
C ILE A 243 -0.98 26.63 0.51
N PRO A 244 -0.59 26.94 -0.75
CA PRO A 244 -0.44 25.91 -1.78
C PRO A 244 0.49 24.79 -1.34
N TRP A 245 0.18 23.55 -1.72
CA TRP A 245 1.06 22.44 -1.47
C TRP A 245 2.30 22.49 -2.38
N VAL A 246 3.38 21.78 -2.01
CA VAL A 246 4.72 21.91 -2.63
C VAL A 246 4.81 21.56 -4.13
N ASN A 247 3.85 20.86 -4.70
CA ASN A 247 3.76 20.57 -6.14
C ASN A 247 2.44 21.09 -6.73
N HIS A 248 1.95 22.25 -6.25
CA HIS A 248 0.71 22.85 -6.74
C HIS A 248 0.80 23.13 -8.25
N SER A 249 -0.28 22.86 -8.98
CA SER A 249 -0.28 22.86 -10.45
C SER A 249 -0.06 24.23 -11.10
N SER A 250 -0.34 25.33 -10.38
CA SER A 250 -0.30 26.69 -10.90
C SER A 250 0.31 27.75 -9.95
N ASP A 251 0.71 27.35 -8.74
CA ASP A 251 1.30 28.24 -7.75
C ASP A 251 2.51 27.57 -7.11
N ASP A 252 3.69 28.10 -7.33
CA ASP A 252 4.98 27.54 -6.93
C ASP A 252 5.59 28.23 -5.69
N ILE A 253 4.84 29.10 -5.01
CA ILE A 253 5.34 29.88 -3.86
C ILE A 253 5.90 28.98 -2.74
N ASN A 254 5.28 27.81 -2.53
CA ASN A 254 5.66 26.86 -1.48
C ASN A 254 6.43 25.62 -2.00
N ASN A 255 7.06 25.74 -3.18
CA ASN A 255 7.92 24.67 -3.68
C ASN A 255 9.08 24.39 -2.72
N THR A 256 9.68 23.19 -2.82
CA THR A 256 10.85 22.81 -2.04
C THR A 256 11.83 22.00 -2.87
N GLN A 257 13.12 22.17 -2.56
CA GLN A 257 14.20 21.34 -3.09
C GLN A 257 14.64 20.26 -2.07
N SER A 258 14.01 20.24 -0.90
CA SER A 258 14.30 19.25 0.15
C SER A 258 13.77 17.86 -0.21
N GLY A 259 14.32 16.83 0.45
CA GLY A 259 13.89 15.45 0.30
C GLY A 259 14.23 14.81 -1.04
N ILE A 260 13.35 13.91 -1.51
CA ILE A 260 13.53 13.22 -2.79
C ILE A 260 12.68 13.93 -3.85
N PRO A 261 13.24 14.31 -5.00
CA PRO A 261 12.48 14.89 -6.10
C PRO A 261 11.27 14.02 -6.47
N SER A 262 10.09 14.59 -6.47
CA SER A 262 8.83 13.87 -6.76
C SER A 262 8.86 13.17 -8.13
N SER A 263 9.59 13.72 -9.10
CA SER A 263 9.79 13.12 -10.43
C SER A 263 10.45 11.74 -10.41
N LEU A 264 11.19 11.40 -9.34
CA LEU A 264 11.87 10.10 -9.20
C LEU A 264 10.98 9.03 -8.54
N THR A 265 10.02 9.44 -7.70
CA THR A 265 9.27 8.52 -6.84
C THR A 265 7.75 8.56 -7.03
N ILE A 266 7.25 9.54 -7.77
CA ILE A 266 5.82 9.73 -8.03
C ILE A 266 5.54 9.59 -9.52
N SER A 267 4.72 8.61 -9.91
CA SER A 267 4.28 8.45 -11.30
C SER A 267 3.27 9.55 -11.69
N LYS A 268 3.09 9.78 -13.00
CA LYS A 268 2.14 10.79 -13.49
C LYS A 268 0.72 10.62 -12.91
N LYS A 269 0.20 9.38 -12.89
CA LYS A 269 -1.13 9.11 -12.32
C LYS A 269 -1.21 9.35 -10.81
N MET A 270 -0.13 9.10 -10.09
CA MET A 270 -0.04 9.42 -8.66
C MET A 270 -0.02 10.93 -8.45
N MET A 271 0.73 11.68 -9.26
CA MET A 271 0.76 13.14 -9.21
C MET A 271 -0.64 13.73 -9.46
N GLU A 272 -1.35 13.25 -10.48
CA GLU A 272 -2.74 13.66 -10.77
C GLU A 272 -3.69 13.35 -9.57
N ALA A 273 -3.45 12.26 -8.85
CA ALA A 273 -4.25 11.91 -7.67
C ALA A 273 -3.92 12.80 -6.47
N PHE A 274 -2.67 13.16 -6.25
CA PHE A 274 -2.27 14.15 -5.24
C PHE A 274 -2.85 15.52 -5.55
N GLN A 275 -2.74 16.02 -6.79
CA GLN A 275 -3.32 17.27 -7.23
C GLN A 275 -4.83 17.33 -6.95
N LYS A 276 -5.58 16.29 -7.33
CA LYS A 276 -7.02 16.22 -7.03
C LYS A 276 -7.32 16.26 -5.54
N THR A 277 -6.48 15.67 -4.71
CA THR A 277 -6.68 15.63 -3.25
C THR A 277 -6.29 16.93 -2.58
N PHE A 278 -5.19 17.57 -3.00
CA PHE A 278 -4.59 18.73 -2.35
C PHE A 278 -4.95 20.08 -2.99
N GLU A 279 -5.68 20.10 -4.11
CA GLU A 279 -6.17 21.32 -4.76
C GLU A 279 -7.70 21.37 -4.65
N PRO A 280 -8.52 20.82 -5.56
CA PRO A 280 -9.97 20.87 -5.39
C PRO A 280 -10.47 20.11 -4.16
N GLY A 281 -9.74 19.06 -3.71
CA GLY A 281 -10.09 18.27 -2.53
C GLY A 281 -9.92 18.98 -1.18
N ILE A 282 -9.27 20.14 -1.13
CA ILE A 282 -9.27 21.03 0.03
C ILE A 282 -10.63 21.70 0.17
N ILE A 283 -11.22 22.14 -0.95
CA ILE A 283 -12.49 22.87 -0.98
C ILE A 283 -13.69 21.91 -0.91
N ASP A 284 -13.67 20.84 -1.70
CA ASP A 284 -14.69 19.78 -1.71
C ASP A 284 -14.03 18.41 -1.50
N SER A 285 -14.21 17.85 -0.30
CA SER A 285 -13.63 16.55 0.08
C SER A 285 -14.03 15.40 -0.89
N ARG A 286 -15.19 15.50 -1.55
CA ARG A 286 -15.66 14.51 -2.54
C ARG A 286 -14.83 14.49 -3.83
N SER A 287 -14.03 15.52 -4.08
CA SER A 287 -13.07 15.56 -5.19
C SER A 287 -11.83 14.68 -4.95
N ARG A 288 -11.58 14.27 -3.70
CA ARG A 288 -10.45 13.42 -3.31
C ARG A 288 -10.54 12.05 -3.97
N VAL A 289 -9.39 11.51 -4.32
CA VAL A 289 -9.28 10.20 -4.98
C VAL A 289 -9.52 9.08 -3.96
N THR A 290 -10.53 8.25 -4.19
CA THR A 290 -10.90 7.17 -3.26
C THR A 290 -9.78 6.16 -3.03
N THR A 291 -9.77 5.49 -1.88
CA THR A 291 -8.76 4.47 -1.53
C THR A 291 -8.73 3.31 -2.52
N GLY A 292 -9.89 2.92 -3.08
CA GLY A 292 -9.95 1.93 -4.15
C GLY A 292 -9.23 2.38 -5.42
N LYS A 293 -9.38 3.65 -5.80
CA LYS A 293 -8.67 4.22 -6.96
C LYS A 293 -7.19 4.41 -6.68
N TRP A 294 -6.81 4.78 -5.48
CA TRP A 294 -5.42 4.80 -5.04
C TRP A 294 -4.76 3.42 -5.17
N MET A 295 -5.45 2.36 -4.74
CA MET A 295 -4.95 0.98 -4.88
C MET A 295 -4.66 0.62 -6.34
N GLU A 296 -5.56 0.97 -7.28
CA GLU A 296 -5.34 0.76 -8.73
C GLU A 296 -4.14 1.56 -9.25
N ILE A 297 -4.02 2.83 -8.87
CA ILE A 297 -2.92 3.72 -9.29
C ILE A 297 -1.58 3.17 -8.79
N LEU A 298 -1.50 2.76 -7.52
CA LEU A 298 -0.32 2.20 -6.91
C LEU A 298 0.06 0.85 -7.53
N SER A 299 -0.91 -0.01 -7.85
CA SER A 299 -0.66 -1.26 -8.58
C SER A 299 -0.04 -0.98 -9.94
N GLY A 300 -0.59 -0.03 -10.71
CA GLY A 300 -0.02 0.37 -11.99
C GLY A 300 1.38 1.01 -11.86
N ALA A 301 1.65 1.73 -10.79
CA ALA A 301 2.98 2.28 -10.50
C ALA A 301 4.00 1.17 -10.22
N ILE A 302 3.64 0.18 -9.40
CA ILE A 302 4.48 -1.00 -9.11
C ILE A 302 4.77 -1.79 -10.39
N ASP A 303 3.75 -2.02 -11.21
CA ASP A 303 3.87 -2.74 -12.48
C ASP A 303 4.76 -2.03 -13.50
N ALA A 304 4.96 -0.72 -13.36
CA ALA A 304 5.81 0.11 -14.21
C ALA A 304 7.26 0.26 -13.71
N LEU A 305 7.64 -0.39 -12.61
CA LEU A 305 9.00 -0.33 -12.09
C LEU A 305 9.97 -1.17 -12.92
N ILE A 306 11.18 -0.63 -13.11
CA ILE A 306 12.34 -1.32 -13.65
C ILE A 306 13.39 -1.39 -12.54
N GLU A 307 13.92 -2.58 -12.29
CA GLU A 307 15.10 -2.75 -11.44
C GLU A 307 16.36 -2.33 -12.23
N CYS A 308 17.21 -1.48 -11.64
CA CYS A 308 18.42 -1.02 -12.27
C CYS A 308 19.33 -2.21 -12.65
N PRO A 309 19.85 -2.27 -13.88
CA PRO A 309 20.75 -3.35 -14.30
C PRO A 309 22.12 -3.31 -13.58
N ASN A 310 22.50 -2.17 -13.03
CA ASN A 310 23.67 -2.05 -12.16
C ASN A 310 23.33 -2.53 -10.74
N THR A 311 23.83 -3.72 -10.40
CA THR A 311 23.59 -4.34 -9.08
C THR A 311 24.12 -3.50 -7.91
N SER A 312 25.18 -2.72 -8.13
CA SER A 312 25.72 -1.80 -7.11
C SER A 312 24.79 -0.60 -6.87
N CYS A 313 23.98 -0.21 -7.85
CA CYS A 313 22.97 0.81 -7.70
C CYS A 313 21.76 0.28 -6.90
N GLY A 314 21.25 -0.89 -7.26
CA GLY A 314 20.18 -1.61 -6.57
C GLY A 314 18.84 -0.89 -6.46
N LYS A 315 18.59 0.16 -7.26
CA LYS A 315 17.38 0.98 -7.19
C LYS A 315 16.35 0.60 -8.23
N ASP A 316 15.08 0.70 -7.85
CA ASP A 316 13.97 0.67 -8.81
C ASP A 316 13.66 2.09 -9.31
N PHE A 317 13.23 2.19 -10.57
CA PHE A 317 12.79 3.44 -11.18
C PHE A 317 11.60 3.20 -12.12
N PHE A 318 10.81 4.22 -12.39
CA PHE A 318 9.70 4.11 -13.32
C PHE A 318 10.19 3.99 -14.76
N PHE A 319 9.48 3.19 -15.54
CA PHE A 319 9.73 3.04 -16.96
C PHE A 319 9.86 4.41 -17.64
N ASN A 320 10.98 4.61 -18.33
CA ASN A 320 11.22 5.69 -19.28
C ASN A 320 11.63 5.09 -20.63
N LYS A 321 11.42 5.84 -21.71
CA LYS A 321 11.65 5.33 -23.08
C LYS A 321 13.12 5.00 -23.35
N GLU A 322 14.00 5.71 -22.71
CA GLU A 322 15.46 5.57 -22.82
C GLU A 322 15.98 4.36 -22.06
N LEU A 323 15.15 3.76 -21.17
CA LEU A 323 15.53 2.69 -20.24
C LEU A 323 16.74 3.03 -19.36
N THR A 324 16.93 4.31 -19.06
CA THR A 324 18.08 4.82 -18.32
C THR A 324 17.71 5.03 -16.85
N CYS A 325 18.50 4.45 -15.95
CA CYS A 325 18.36 4.65 -14.51
C CYS A 325 18.65 6.09 -14.14
N PRO A 326 17.73 6.83 -13.49
CA PRO A 326 17.96 8.24 -13.13
C PRO A 326 18.96 8.42 -11.96
N PHE A 327 19.38 7.34 -11.31
CA PHE A 327 20.29 7.40 -10.16
C PHE A 327 21.77 7.15 -10.52
N CYS A 328 22.05 6.34 -11.54
CA CYS A 328 23.42 5.98 -11.93
C CYS A 328 23.64 6.01 -13.44
N GLU A 329 22.67 6.49 -14.22
CA GLU A 329 22.69 6.63 -15.67
C GLU A 329 22.93 5.32 -16.45
N GLN A 330 22.98 4.18 -15.76
CA GLN A 330 23.11 2.90 -16.42
C GLN A 330 21.86 2.61 -17.27
N LYS A 331 22.09 2.26 -18.53
CA LYS A 331 21.06 1.94 -19.50
C LYS A 331 20.78 0.45 -19.56
N SER A 332 19.50 0.08 -19.61
CA SER A 332 19.05 -1.28 -19.95
C SER A 332 18.92 -1.41 -21.46
N ASN A 333 19.39 -2.52 -22.03
CA ASN A 333 19.29 -2.77 -23.46
C ASN A 333 17.84 -3.12 -23.89
N TYR A 334 17.06 -3.68 -22.99
CA TYR A 334 15.67 -4.06 -23.22
C TYR A 334 14.90 -4.22 -21.92
N VAL A 335 13.59 -4.27 -22.04
CA VAL A 335 12.65 -4.78 -21.00
C VAL A 335 11.58 -5.63 -21.67
N GLY A 336 10.93 -6.48 -20.89
CA GLY A 336 9.74 -7.19 -21.33
C GLY A 336 8.46 -6.44 -20.95
N PHE A 337 7.52 -6.31 -21.85
CA PHE A 337 6.14 -5.93 -21.54
C PHE A 337 5.28 -7.19 -21.42
N ALA A 338 4.70 -7.38 -20.26
CA ALA A 338 3.77 -8.44 -19.97
C ALA A 338 2.34 -7.86 -19.92
N ASP A 339 1.67 -7.91 -21.06
CA ASP A 339 0.32 -7.34 -21.23
C ASP A 339 -0.73 -8.39 -20.86
N ILE A 340 -1.59 -8.07 -19.91
CA ILE A 340 -2.72 -8.89 -19.52
C ILE A 340 -3.96 -8.40 -20.26
N HIS A 341 -4.61 -9.30 -20.97
CA HIS A 341 -5.78 -9.02 -21.81
C HIS A 341 -6.98 -9.86 -21.36
N PRO A 342 -8.22 -9.39 -21.60
CA PRO A 342 -9.40 -10.20 -21.37
C PRO A 342 -9.42 -11.38 -22.35
N LEU A 343 -9.89 -12.52 -21.89
CA LEU A 343 -10.17 -13.66 -22.75
C LEU A 343 -11.52 -13.44 -23.44
N VAL A 344 -11.51 -13.23 -24.74
CA VAL A 344 -12.73 -13.04 -25.53
C VAL A 344 -13.15 -14.38 -26.15
N LYS A 345 -14.43 -14.73 -26.00
CA LYS A 345 -14.98 -16.03 -26.42
C LYS A 345 -14.64 -16.47 -27.86
N PRO A 346 -14.64 -15.58 -28.88
CA PRO A 346 -14.21 -15.93 -30.24
C PRO A 346 -12.78 -16.45 -30.36
N ILE A 347 -11.86 -15.94 -29.50
CA ILE A 347 -10.46 -16.37 -29.48
C ILE A 347 -10.35 -17.84 -29.01
N LEU A 348 -11.22 -18.24 -28.08
CA LEU A 348 -11.26 -19.62 -27.55
C LEU A 348 -11.70 -20.64 -28.60
N ASP A 349 -12.73 -20.30 -29.37
CA ASP A 349 -13.28 -21.21 -30.38
C ASP A 349 -12.31 -21.35 -31.56
N ASP A 350 -11.66 -20.27 -31.96
CA ASP A 350 -10.65 -20.26 -33.03
C ASP A 350 -9.37 -21.02 -32.64
N VAL A 351 -8.90 -20.90 -31.40
CA VAL A 351 -7.71 -21.62 -30.91
C VAL A 351 -7.98 -23.12 -30.78
N LYS A 352 -9.21 -23.54 -30.47
CA LYS A 352 -9.57 -24.97 -30.37
C LYS A 352 -9.80 -25.64 -31.74
N TYR A 353 -10.26 -24.89 -32.75
CA TYR A 353 -10.73 -25.47 -34.00
C TYR A 353 -9.86 -25.19 -35.23
N ASN A 354 -9.03 -24.12 -35.22
CA ASN A 354 -8.18 -23.77 -36.35
C ASN A 354 -6.89 -23.08 -35.94
N TYR A 355 -5.83 -23.84 -35.78
CA TYR A 355 -4.52 -23.35 -35.36
C TYR A 355 -3.89 -22.27 -36.27
N SER A 356 -4.31 -22.15 -37.52
CA SER A 356 -3.79 -21.17 -38.50
C SER A 356 -4.58 -19.86 -38.51
N VAL A 357 -5.87 -19.88 -38.27
CA VAL A 357 -6.77 -18.71 -38.27
C VAL A 357 -6.76 -18.02 -36.91
N GLY A 358 -6.60 -18.77 -35.80
CA GLY A 358 -6.58 -18.24 -34.47
C GLY A 358 -5.39 -17.30 -34.17
N LEU A 359 -4.28 -17.43 -34.91
CA LEU A 359 -3.11 -16.58 -34.74
C LEU A 359 -3.31 -15.14 -35.26
N GLU A 360 -4.07 -14.94 -36.34
CA GLU A 360 -4.37 -13.58 -36.85
C GLU A 360 -5.35 -12.88 -35.91
N ASN A 361 -6.33 -13.59 -35.37
CA ASN A 361 -7.31 -13.06 -34.42
C ASN A 361 -6.68 -12.79 -33.03
N VAL A 362 -5.69 -13.58 -32.61
CA VAL A 362 -4.92 -13.34 -31.38
C VAL A 362 -4.04 -12.09 -31.50
N GLN A 363 -3.69 -11.62 -32.69
CA GLN A 363 -3.00 -10.34 -32.88
C GLN A 363 -3.92 -9.14 -32.61
N ASN A 364 -5.22 -9.29 -32.69
CA ASN A 364 -6.25 -8.27 -32.42
C ASN A 364 -6.89 -8.42 -31.02
N ILE A 365 -6.17 -9.02 -30.07
CA ILE A 365 -6.61 -9.10 -28.69
C ILE A 365 -6.91 -7.69 -28.16
N GLY A 366 -8.10 -7.51 -27.60
CA GLY A 366 -8.65 -6.22 -27.19
C GLY A 366 -7.80 -5.41 -26.22
N SER A 367 -8.39 -4.45 -25.55
CA SER A 367 -7.70 -3.51 -24.65
C SER A 367 -6.86 -4.22 -23.58
N ILE A 368 -5.67 -3.68 -23.32
CA ILE A 368 -4.81 -4.13 -22.21
C ILE A 368 -5.51 -3.80 -20.90
N ILE A 369 -5.73 -4.80 -20.05
CA ILE A 369 -6.25 -4.63 -18.68
C ILE A 369 -5.16 -4.06 -17.77
N SER A 370 -3.98 -4.70 -17.81
CA SER A 370 -2.80 -4.24 -17.08
C SER A 370 -1.53 -4.59 -17.85
N ARG A 371 -0.46 -3.85 -17.60
CA ARG A 371 0.88 -4.09 -18.15
C ARG A 371 1.86 -4.13 -17.01
N LYS A 372 2.65 -5.20 -16.92
CA LYS A 372 3.77 -5.34 -16.01
C LYS A 372 5.08 -5.28 -16.78
N ILE A 373 6.14 -4.77 -16.15
CA ILE A 373 7.46 -4.72 -16.75
C ILE A 373 8.33 -5.86 -16.21
N ILE A 374 8.96 -6.60 -17.11
CA ILE A 374 9.95 -7.63 -16.79
C ILE A 374 11.32 -7.03 -16.99
N SER A 375 12.03 -6.77 -15.90
CA SER A 375 13.43 -6.30 -15.96
C SER A 375 14.37 -7.38 -16.51
N PRO A 376 15.44 -7.02 -17.24
CA PRO A 376 16.38 -7.97 -17.79
C PRO A 376 16.96 -8.90 -16.72
N ASP A 377 17.03 -10.19 -17.02
CA ASP A 377 17.61 -11.23 -16.15
C ASP A 377 16.96 -11.38 -14.75
N LYS A 378 15.80 -10.74 -14.52
CA LYS A 378 15.01 -10.84 -13.28
C LYS A 378 13.73 -11.62 -13.51
N TYR A 379 13.31 -12.36 -12.47
CA TYR A 379 12.01 -13.01 -12.47
C TYR A 379 10.91 -12.04 -12.03
N LEU A 380 9.86 -11.95 -12.84
CA LEU A 380 8.58 -11.37 -12.44
C LEU A 380 7.62 -12.50 -12.07
N VAL A 381 7.03 -12.42 -10.89
CA VAL A 381 6.02 -13.36 -10.40
C VAL A 381 4.64 -12.90 -10.83
N PHE A 382 3.83 -13.84 -11.29
CA PHE A 382 2.43 -13.65 -11.63
C PHE A 382 1.56 -14.36 -10.61
N TYR A 383 0.52 -13.65 -10.17
CA TYR A 383 -0.40 -14.09 -9.13
C TYR A 383 -1.77 -14.45 -9.72
N GLU A 384 -2.58 -15.15 -8.96
CA GLU A 384 -3.91 -15.59 -9.39
C GLU A 384 -4.83 -14.40 -9.67
N ASP A 385 -4.74 -13.33 -8.91
CA ASP A 385 -5.51 -12.09 -9.09
C ASP A 385 -5.14 -11.31 -10.38
N ASP A 386 -3.97 -11.56 -10.96
CA ASP A 386 -3.64 -11.04 -12.29
C ASP A 386 -4.60 -11.58 -13.37
N PHE A 387 -5.17 -12.77 -13.18
CA PHE A 387 -5.92 -13.50 -14.22
C PHE A 387 -7.37 -13.80 -13.85
N LEU A 388 -7.74 -13.72 -12.57
CA LEU A 388 -9.09 -13.96 -12.06
C LEU A 388 -9.62 -12.73 -11.34
N LEU A 389 -10.92 -12.49 -11.47
CA LEU A 389 -11.63 -11.52 -10.63
C LEU A 389 -11.88 -12.13 -9.26
N ASN A 390 -11.58 -11.38 -8.19
CA ASN A 390 -11.77 -11.80 -6.79
C ASN A 390 -10.96 -13.05 -6.37
N ALA A 391 -9.82 -13.28 -7.00
CA ALA A 391 -8.93 -14.40 -6.66
C ALA A 391 -8.05 -14.09 -5.43
N SER A 392 -7.41 -15.13 -4.93
CA SER A 392 -6.39 -15.04 -3.88
C SER A 392 -5.07 -14.49 -4.43
N ASN A 393 -4.24 -13.94 -3.57
CA ASN A 393 -2.88 -13.50 -3.92
C ASN A 393 -1.90 -14.70 -3.99
N ARG A 394 -2.35 -15.83 -4.58
CA ARG A 394 -1.55 -17.05 -4.75
C ARG A 394 -0.61 -16.91 -5.93
N GLU A 395 0.65 -17.23 -5.74
CA GLU A 395 1.64 -17.28 -6.81
C GLU A 395 1.33 -18.41 -7.79
N LEU A 396 1.28 -18.10 -9.08
CA LEU A 396 1.02 -19.08 -10.15
C LEU A 396 2.30 -19.52 -10.84
N PHE A 397 3.06 -18.61 -11.37
CA PHE A 397 4.29 -18.85 -12.09
C PHE A 397 5.15 -17.59 -12.14
N LYS A 398 6.40 -17.75 -12.56
CA LYS A 398 7.32 -16.63 -12.78
C LYS A 398 7.97 -16.69 -14.16
N ILE A 399 8.26 -15.52 -14.70
CA ILE A 399 8.87 -15.34 -16.02
C ILE A 399 10.12 -14.50 -15.89
N LYS A 400 11.16 -14.88 -16.64
CA LYS A 400 12.38 -14.10 -16.84
C LYS A 400 12.68 -14.01 -18.34
N ILE A 401 13.13 -12.83 -18.79
CA ILE A 401 13.67 -12.62 -20.13
C ILE A 401 15.19 -12.49 -20.01
N LYS A 402 15.89 -13.31 -20.76
CA LYS A 402 17.35 -13.26 -20.87
C LYS A 402 17.73 -13.29 -22.34
N ASP A 403 18.32 -12.21 -22.83
CA ASP A 403 18.64 -12.03 -24.25
C ASP A 403 17.41 -12.31 -25.15
N ASP A 404 17.51 -13.29 -26.04
CA ASP A 404 16.42 -13.74 -26.92
C ASP A 404 15.71 -14.99 -26.38
N SER A 405 15.81 -15.24 -25.08
CA SER A 405 15.15 -16.36 -24.42
C SER A 405 14.14 -15.87 -23.39
N ILE A 406 13.03 -16.61 -23.31
CA ILE A 406 12.06 -16.48 -22.22
C ILE A 406 12.11 -17.76 -21.38
N LEU A 407 12.16 -17.60 -20.08
CA LEU A 407 12.19 -18.69 -19.10
C LEU A 407 10.92 -18.62 -18.27
N ILE A 408 10.19 -19.72 -18.19
CA ILE A 408 8.94 -19.83 -17.44
C ILE A 408 9.08 -20.95 -16.43
N LYS A 409 8.71 -20.68 -15.18
CA LYS A 409 8.69 -21.67 -14.10
C LYS A 409 7.40 -21.55 -13.31
N GLY A 410 6.67 -22.67 -13.19
CA GLY A 410 5.49 -22.77 -12.35
C GLY A 410 5.83 -22.72 -10.86
N ILE A 411 4.92 -22.18 -10.08
CA ILE A 411 4.94 -22.15 -8.61
C ILE A 411 3.68 -22.87 -8.11
N GLY A 412 2.51 -22.27 -8.31
CA GLY A 412 1.21 -22.86 -8.01
C GLY A 412 0.52 -23.51 -9.23
N LEU A 413 1.04 -23.30 -10.43
CA LEU A 413 0.51 -23.81 -11.68
C LEU A 413 1.52 -24.76 -12.33
N LYS A 414 1.06 -25.92 -12.83
CA LYS A 414 1.94 -26.94 -13.42
C LYS A 414 1.97 -26.92 -14.93
N LYS A 415 0.92 -26.43 -15.59
CA LYS A 415 0.79 -26.48 -17.05
C LYS A 415 0.20 -25.19 -17.60
N VAL A 416 0.66 -24.79 -18.78
CA VAL A 416 0.14 -23.67 -19.58
C VAL A 416 0.19 -24.02 -21.05
N SER A 417 -0.67 -23.39 -21.85
CA SER A 417 -0.56 -23.44 -23.30
C SER A 417 0.14 -22.20 -23.82
N ILE A 418 1.00 -22.34 -24.80
CA ILE A 418 1.89 -21.29 -25.27
C ILE A 418 1.76 -21.10 -26.79
N ILE A 419 1.65 -19.84 -27.27
CA ILE A 419 1.91 -19.49 -28.66
C ILE A 419 3.22 -18.71 -28.72
N SER A 420 4.15 -19.19 -29.51
CA SER A 420 5.45 -18.54 -29.74
C SER A 420 5.86 -18.77 -31.21
N ASN A 421 6.33 -17.72 -31.87
CA ASN A 421 6.76 -17.79 -33.28
C ASN A 421 5.71 -18.44 -34.21
N LYS A 422 4.44 -18.07 -34.03
CA LYS A 422 3.29 -18.63 -34.77
C LYS A 422 3.08 -20.15 -34.57
N LYS A 423 3.69 -20.76 -33.53
CA LYS A 423 3.51 -22.17 -33.18
C LYS A 423 2.79 -22.28 -31.84
N PHE A 424 1.75 -23.08 -31.81
CA PHE A 424 0.99 -23.42 -30.61
C PHE A 424 1.56 -24.69 -29.96
N LYS A 425 1.76 -24.64 -28.63
CA LYS A 425 2.10 -25.80 -27.80
C LYS A 425 1.07 -25.89 -26.68
N GLN A 426 0.31 -26.98 -26.66
CA GLN A 426 -0.71 -27.23 -25.65
C GLN A 426 -0.09 -27.93 -24.42
N SER A 427 -0.59 -27.60 -23.24
CA SER A 427 -0.30 -28.27 -21.98
C SER A 427 1.22 -28.46 -21.71
N VAL A 428 1.98 -27.40 -21.93
CA VAL A 428 3.41 -27.39 -21.62
C VAL A 428 3.58 -27.49 -20.11
N ASP A 429 4.30 -28.51 -19.67
CA ASP A 429 4.64 -28.68 -18.25
C ASP A 429 5.69 -27.64 -17.85
N ILE A 430 5.35 -26.78 -16.87
CA ILE A 430 6.19 -25.74 -16.31
C ILE A 430 6.60 -26.02 -14.85
N SER A 431 6.38 -27.24 -14.36
CA SER A 431 6.83 -27.65 -13.01
C SER A 431 8.35 -27.52 -12.84
N SER A 432 9.10 -27.69 -13.92
CA SER A 432 10.50 -27.28 -14.05
C SER A 432 10.61 -26.05 -14.96
N GLU A 433 11.76 -25.37 -14.93
CA GLU A 433 12.00 -24.21 -15.80
C GLU A 433 11.98 -24.60 -17.28
N VAL A 434 11.10 -23.98 -18.05
CA VAL A 434 10.99 -24.15 -19.50
C VAL A 434 11.58 -22.96 -20.22
N LYS A 435 12.46 -23.21 -21.16
CA LYS A 435 13.08 -22.20 -22.02
C LYS A 435 12.39 -22.15 -23.37
N GLY A 436 11.96 -20.95 -23.79
CA GLY A 436 11.46 -20.65 -25.11
C GLY A 436 12.35 -19.62 -25.84
N THR A 437 12.35 -19.67 -27.17
CA THR A 437 12.99 -18.60 -27.98
C THR A 437 12.04 -17.43 -28.11
N PHE A 438 12.50 -16.22 -27.80
CA PHE A 438 11.73 -15.01 -27.82
C PHE A 438 11.97 -14.21 -29.12
N LYS A 439 11.29 -14.62 -30.19
CA LYS A 439 11.32 -13.92 -31.49
C LYS A 439 9.90 -13.45 -31.80
N GLY A 440 9.57 -12.20 -31.52
CA GLY A 440 8.23 -11.64 -31.67
C GLY A 440 7.33 -11.81 -30.44
N ASP A 441 6.03 -11.91 -30.63
CA ASP A 441 5.06 -12.04 -29.53
C ASP A 441 5.07 -13.45 -28.92
N PHE A 442 4.94 -13.49 -27.61
CA PHE A 442 4.83 -14.73 -26.81
C PHE A 442 3.54 -14.67 -26.00
N ILE A 443 2.63 -15.64 -26.17
CA ILE A 443 1.32 -15.61 -25.54
C ILE A 443 1.15 -16.85 -24.68
N ILE A 444 0.68 -16.66 -23.46
CA ILE A 444 0.39 -17.71 -22.49
C ILE A 444 -1.13 -17.76 -22.26
N PHE A 445 -1.68 -18.97 -22.39
CA PHE A 445 -3.05 -19.32 -22.04
C PHE A 445 -3.03 -20.34 -20.91
N PHE A 446 -4.08 -20.32 -20.12
CA PHE A 446 -4.29 -21.30 -19.06
C PHE A 446 -5.10 -22.48 -19.60
N ASP A 447 -4.71 -23.72 -19.28
CA ASP A 447 -5.44 -24.91 -19.73
C ASP A 447 -6.83 -25.01 -19.09
N ASP A 448 -7.01 -24.45 -17.91
CA ASP A 448 -8.31 -24.33 -17.23
C ASP A 448 -9.01 -23.00 -17.59
N LEU A 449 -9.50 -22.92 -18.82
CA LEU A 449 -10.19 -21.73 -19.34
C LEU A 449 -11.56 -21.46 -18.72
N LYS A 450 -12.10 -22.39 -17.92
CA LYS A 450 -13.37 -22.14 -17.18
C LYS A 450 -13.15 -21.18 -16.02
N ASN A 451 -11.99 -21.20 -15.42
CA ASN A 451 -11.63 -20.40 -14.26
C ASN A 451 -10.83 -19.15 -14.66
N TYR A 452 -9.94 -19.24 -15.66
CA TYR A 452 -9.09 -18.11 -16.04
C TYR A 452 -9.66 -17.34 -17.23
N GLN A 453 -10.00 -16.07 -16.97
CA GLN A 453 -10.69 -15.20 -17.94
C GLN A 453 -9.75 -14.21 -18.65
N ARG A 454 -8.44 -14.37 -18.47
CA ARG A 454 -7.42 -13.46 -19.01
C ARG A 454 -6.27 -14.25 -19.63
N ILE A 455 -5.58 -13.63 -20.56
CA ILE A 455 -4.38 -14.16 -21.22
C ILE A 455 -3.21 -13.21 -21.02
N LEU A 456 -1.99 -13.74 -21.10
CA LEU A 456 -0.77 -12.99 -20.96
C LEU A 456 -0.05 -12.92 -22.32
N LYS A 457 0.17 -11.69 -22.83
CA LYS A 457 0.97 -11.45 -24.03
C LYS A 457 2.27 -10.76 -23.63
N ILE A 458 3.40 -11.31 -24.05
CA ILE A 458 4.73 -10.80 -23.73
C ILE A 458 5.38 -10.25 -24.98
N LYS A 459 5.93 -9.05 -24.90
CA LYS A 459 6.69 -8.38 -25.94
C LYS A 459 8.01 -7.89 -25.39
N LYS A 460 9.05 -7.89 -26.25
CA LYS A 460 10.33 -7.27 -25.93
C LYS A 460 10.32 -5.82 -26.42
N TYR A 461 10.68 -4.89 -25.56
CA TYR A 461 10.92 -3.49 -25.90
C TYR A 461 12.44 -3.24 -25.86
N THR A 462 12.96 -2.68 -26.92
CA THR A 462 14.36 -2.27 -27.05
C THR A 462 14.40 -0.78 -27.36
N THR A 463 15.43 -0.09 -26.92
CA THR A 463 15.69 1.33 -27.23
C THR A 463 16.31 1.49 -28.60
#